data_de63dd68fbb796a42b74337cea387874
#
_entry.id   de63dd68fbb796a42b74337cea387874
#
_cell.length_a   1.000
_cell.length_b   1.000
_cell.length_c   1.000
_cell.angle_alpha   90.00
_cell.angle_beta   90.00
_cell.angle_gamma   90.00
#
_symmetry.space_group_name_H-M   'P 1'
#
loop_
_entity.id
_entity.type
_entity.pdbx_description
1 polymer ?
#
loop_
_entity_poly.entity_id
_entity_poly.type
_entity_poly.pdbx_seq_one_letter_code
_entity_poly.pdbx_strand_id
1 'polypeptide(L)'
;MKILKEKTSIDCAATTLWNILSDVTRCDWVPTINKIDLEGDCRVFEMEGMGKIKEQILLLDNDAMTLQYSAIETRTPIDHHLATIQIEEDSDHSCVLNWSTEIEPDIFAEAIHQGILISIEGIKKVIK
;
A
#
# COMPACT_ATOMS: atom_id res chain seq x y z
N MET A 1 16.47 -9.99 -6.36
CA MET A 1 15.18 -9.55 -5.84
C MET A 1 15.29 -9.22 -4.37
N LYS A 2 14.72 -8.11 -3.96
CA LYS A 2 14.70 -7.67 -2.56
C LYS A 2 13.31 -7.80 -2.00
N ILE A 3 13.19 -8.23 -0.74
CA ILE A 3 11.92 -8.31 -0.03
C ILE A 3 11.98 -7.36 1.16
N LEU A 4 11.02 -6.42 1.21
CA LEU A 4 10.88 -5.46 2.29
C LEU A 4 9.70 -5.89 3.16
N LYS A 5 9.83 -5.79 4.48
CA LYS A 5 8.75 -6.12 5.39
C LYS A 5 8.68 -5.06 6.49
N GLU A 6 7.47 -4.55 6.71
CA GLU A 6 7.16 -3.67 7.85
C GLU A 6 6.00 -4.25 8.64
N LYS A 7 6.13 -4.23 9.95
CA LYS A 7 5.09 -4.67 10.87
C LYS A 7 4.89 -3.57 11.90
N THR A 8 3.68 -3.03 11.97
CA THR A 8 3.39 -1.86 12.79
C THR A 8 2.05 -2.02 13.50
N SER A 9 2.02 -1.68 14.78
CA SER A 9 0.78 -1.60 15.55
C SER A 9 0.06 -0.29 15.22
N ILE A 10 -1.25 -0.37 14.98
CA ILE A 10 -2.09 0.78 14.64
C ILE A 10 -3.22 0.89 15.68
N ASP A 11 -3.45 2.09 16.19
CA ASP A 11 -4.39 2.35 17.29
C ASP A 11 -5.83 2.52 16.80
N CYS A 12 -6.33 1.49 16.12
CA CYS A 12 -7.76 1.39 15.74
C CYS A 12 -8.11 -0.08 15.54
N ALA A 13 -9.43 -0.35 15.50
CA ALA A 13 -9.89 -1.69 15.19
C ALA A 13 -9.43 -2.13 13.79
N ALA A 14 -9.20 -3.42 13.61
CA ALA A 14 -8.78 -3.97 12.32
C ALA A 14 -9.75 -3.60 11.19
N THR A 15 -11.06 -3.65 11.44
CA THR A 15 -12.08 -3.29 10.45
C THR A 15 -12.00 -1.82 10.06
N THR A 16 -11.66 -0.93 10.99
CA THR A 16 -11.48 0.49 10.70
C THR A 16 -10.34 0.69 9.72
N LEU A 17 -9.20 0.06 9.97
CA LEU A 17 -8.05 0.15 9.08
C LEU A 17 -8.33 -0.51 7.74
N TRP A 18 -8.99 -1.67 7.73
CA TRP A 18 -9.33 -2.37 6.50
C TRP A 18 -10.25 -1.53 5.61
N ASN A 19 -11.21 -0.82 6.18
CA ASN A 19 -12.11 0.06 5.42
C ASN A 19 -11.35 1.18 4.71
N ILE A 20 -10.24 1.62 5.27
CA ILE A 20 -9.38 2.61 4.63
C ILE A 20 -8.59 1.99 3.47
N LEU A 21 -7.93 0.87 3.72
CA LEU A 21 -7.01 0.26 2.75
C LEU A 21 -7.71 -0.50 1.65
N SER A 22 -8.90 -1.07 1.92
CA SER A 22 -9.67 -1.80 0.90
C SER A 22 -10.35 -0.89 -0.11
N ASP A 23 -10.52 0.39 0.21
CA ASP A 23 -10.95 1.37 -0.78
C ASP A 23 -9.73 1.80 -1.59
N VAL A 24 -9.52 1.10 -2.70
CA VAL A 24 -8.31 1.23 -3.50
C VAL A 24 -8.19 2.57 -4.24
N THR A 25 -9.23 3.40 -4.23
CA THR A 25 -9.17 4.76 -4.78
C THR A 25 -8.97 5.82 -3.71
N ARG A 26 -9.02 5.45 -2.44
CA ARG A 26 -8.79 6.39 -1.34
C ARG A 26 -7.30 6.68 -1.22
N CYS A 27 -6.93 7.95 -1.23
CA CYS A 27 -5.54 8.36 -1.16
C CYS A 27 -5.25 9.48 -0.15
N ASP A 28 -6.20 9.81 0.72
CA ASP A 28 -6.01 10.85 1.73
C ASP A 28 -4.96 10.48 2.79
N TRP A 29 -4.57 9.21 2.84
CA TRP A 29 -3.53 8.71 3.72
C TRP A 29 -2.17 8.62 3.03
N VAL A 30 -2.08 8.91 1.72
CA VAL A 30 -0.82 8.86 0.96
C VAL A 30 -0.44 10.28 0.56
N PRO A 31 0.52 10.91 1.26
CA PRO A 31 0.83 12.33 1.05
C PRO A 31 1.28 12.70 -0.36
N THR A 32 1.83 11.74 -1.11
CA THR A 32 2.40 11.97 -2.44
C THR A 32 1.41 11.75 -3.58
N ILE A 33 0.16 11.37 -3.27
CA ILE A 33 -0.87 11.09 -4.27
C ILE A 33 -2.09 11.96 -3.97
N ASN A 34 -2.60 12.68 -4.99
CA ASN A 34 -3.76 13.55 -4.86
C ASN A 34 -5.06 12.92 -5.35
N LYS A 35 -4.96 11.97 -6.29
CA LYS A 35 -6.13 11.38 -6.94
C LYS A 35 -5.77 10.01 -7.49
N ILE A 36 -6.70 9.06 -7.37
CA ILE A 36 -6.59 7.72 -7.96
C ILE A 36 -7.79 7.47 -8.85
N ASP A 37 -7.56 7.06 -10.09
CA ASP A 37 -8.61 6.64 -11.04
C ASP A 37 -8.56 5.12 -11.22
N LEU A 38 -9.71 4.51 -11.53
CA LEU A 38 -9.79 3.09 -11.83
C LEU A 38 -9.84 2.84 -13.33
N GLU A 39 -9.10 1.83 -13.78
CA GLU A 39 -9.14 1.30 -15.15
C GLU A 39 -9.22 -0.23 -15.04
N GLY A 40 -10.45 -0.78 -15.10
CA GLY A 40 -10.66 -2.22 -14.88
C GLY A 40 -10.24 -2.64 -13.48
N ASP A 41 -9.32 -3.59 -13.38
CA ASP A 41 -8.75 -4.05 -12.12
C ASP A 41 -7.50 -3.28 -11.69
N CYS A 42 -7.23 -2.17 -12.37
CA CYS A 42 -6.05 -1.35 -12.10
C CYS A 42 -6.44 0.01 -11.51
N ARG A 43 -5.55 0.55 -10.68
CA ARG A 43 -5.63 1.95 -10.26
C ARG A 43 -4.50 2.73 -10.89
N VAL A 44 -4.80 3.94 -11.33
CA VAL A 44 -3.85 4.82 -12.04
C VAL A 44 -3.75 6.12 -11.29
N PHE A 45 -2.54 6.57 -11.04
CA PHE A 45 -2.30 7.82 -10.32
C PHE A 45 -0.95 8.40 -10.69
N GLU A 46 -0.77 9.67 -10.33
CA GLU A 46 0.54 10.32 -10.38
C GLU A 46 1.07 10.46 -8.97
N MET A 47 2.29 10.00 -8.75
CA MET A 47 2.98 10.11 -7.48
C MET A 47 4.06 11.18 -7.59
N GLU A 48 4.06 12.10 -6.64
CA GLU A 48 5.04 13.17 -6.59
C GLU A 48 6.46 12.60 -6.62
N GLY A 49 7.26 13.06 -7.57
CA GLY A 49 8.64 12.58 -7.76
C GLY A 49 8.78 11.30 -8.57
N MET A 50 7.69 10.56 -8.79
CA MET A 50 7.73 9.26 -9.48
C MET A 50 7.00 9.26 -10.82
N GLY A 51 6.12 10.24 -11.07
CA GLY A 51 5.31 10.30 -12.28
C GLY A 51 4.12 9.35 -12.26
N LYS A 52 3.64 9.00 -13.46
CA LYS A 52 2.47 8.12 -13.61
C LYS A 52 2.79 6.69 -13.23
N ILE A 53 1.90 6.09 -12.42
CA ILE A 53 1.99 4.70 -11.99
C ILE A 53 0.65 4.03 -12.23
N LYS A 54 0.70 2.79 -12.74
CA LYS A 54 -0.47 1.93 -12.87
C LYS A 54 -0.22 0.67 -12.06
N GLU A 55 -1.11 0.39 -11.11
CA GLU A 55 -1.03 -0.80 -10.26
C GLU A 55 -2.22 -1.71 -10.52
N GLN A 56 -1.94 -2.97 -10.78
CA GLN A 56 -2.98 -4.00 -10.90
C GLN A 56 -3.32 -4.56 -9.53
N ILE A 57 -4.61 -4.60 -9.21
CA ILE A 57 -5.09 -5.24 -7.97
C ILE A 57 -5.18 -6.74 -8.24
N LEU A 58 -4.37 -7.52 -7.53
CA LEU A 58 -4.28 -8.96 -7.73
C LEU A 58 -5.16 -9.74 -6.77
N LEU A 59 -5.36 -9.21 -5.57
CA LEU A 59 -6.19 -9.84 -4.53
C LEU A 59 -6.79 -8.77 -3.65
N LEU A 60 -8.09 -8.86 -3.39
CA LEU A 60 -8.78 -8.06 -2.40
C LEU A 60 -9.67 -9.00 -1.62
N ASP A 61 -9.19 -9.48 -0.48
CA ASP A 61 -9.88 -10.48 0.35
C ASP A 61 -10.38 -9.82 1.64
N ASN A 62 -11.68 -9.57 1.70
CA ASN A 62 -12.30 -8.90 2.84
C ASN A 62 -12.27 -9.77 4.10
N ASP A 63 -12.36 -11.08 3.97
CA ASP A 63 -12.37 -11.98 5.12
C ASP A 63 -10.99 -12.08 5.76
N ALA A 64 -9.94 -12.17 4.93
CA ALA A 64 -8.56 -12.23 5.40
C ALA A 64 -7.94 -10.85 5.61
N MET A 65 -8.66 -9.77 5.27
CA MET A 65 -8.15 -8.40 5.31
C MET A 65 -6.78 -8.29 4.63
N THR A 66 -6.71 -8.80 3.41
CA THR A 66 -5.48 -8.89 2.63
C THR A 66 -5.66 -8.24 1.26
N LEU A 67 -4.72 -7.39 0.90
CA LEU A 67 -4.66 -6.70 -0.39
C LEU A 67 -3.32 -6.99 -1.03
N GLN A 68 -3.33 -7.44 -2.30
CA GLN A 68 -2.12 -7.58 -3.10
C GLN A 68 -2.23 -6.77 -4.37
N TYR A 69 -1.17 -6.08 -4.72
CA TYR A 69 -1.11 -5.31 -5.96
C TYR A 69 0.31 -5.30 -6.53
N SER A 70 0.41 -5.01 -7.82
CA SER A 70 1.68 -4.93 -8.52
C SER A 70 1.70 -3.70 -9.41
N ALA A 71 2.79 -2.93 -9.37
CA ALA A 71 3.02 -1.83 -10.30
C ALA A 71 3.37 -2.43 -11.66
N ILE A 72 2.49 -2.25 -12.65
CA ILE A 72 2.66 -2.80 -14.00
C ILE A 72 3.09 -1.77 -15.03
N GLU A 73 2.90 -0.49 -14.74
CA GLU A 73 3.41 0.61 -15.56
C GLU A 73 4.03 1.65 -14.65
N THR A 74 5.29 1.96 -14.89
CA THR A 74 6.02 2.99 -14.16
C THR A 74 6.95 3.71 -15.14
N ARG A 75 7.30 4.96 -14.83
CA ARG A 75 8.31 5.67 -15.61
C ARG A 75 9.70 5.06 -15.41
N THR A 76 9.94 4.49 -14.25
CA THR A 76 11.18 3.83 -13.89
C THR A 76 11.09 2.35 -14.30
N PRO A 77 12.15 1.76 -14.87
CA PRO A 77 12.10 0.35 -15.30
C PRO A 77 12.16 -0.60 -14.11
N ILE A 78 11.01 -1.17 -13.76
CA ILE A 78 10.86 -2.17 -12.70
C ILE A 78 10.63 -3.52 -13.37
N ASP A 79 11.40 -4.54 -12.97
CA ASP A 79 11.30 -5.89 -13.53
C ASP A 79 10.29 -6.75 -12.77
N HIS A 80 10.15 -6.53 -11.47
CA HIS A 80 9.19 -7.25 -10.64
C HIS A 80 8.77 -6.39 -9.46
N HIS A 81 7.46 -6.37 -9.19
CA HIS A 81 6.90 -5.69 -8.02
C HIS A 81 5.66 -6.45 -7.55
N LEU A 82 5.64 -6.82 -6.29
CA LEU A 82 4.47 -7.39 -5.64
C LEU A 82 4.39 -6.86 -4.22
N ALA A 83 3.32 -6.13 -3.93
CA ALA A 83 3.04 -5.62 -2.59
C ALA A 83 1.91 -6.40 -1.95
N THR A 84 2.04 -6.72 -0.68
CA THR A 84 1.01 -7.38 0.12
C THR A 84 0.80 -6.60 1.40
N ILE A 85 -0.45 -6.21 1.64
CA ILE A 85 -0.90 -5.58 2.88
C ILE A 85 -1.86 -6.56 3.56
N GLN A 86 -1.60 -6.88 4.81
CA GLN A 86 -2.43 -7.79 5.59
C GLN A 86 -2.61 -7.24 7.00
N ILE A 87 -3.85 -7.24 7.49
CA ILE A 87 -4.18 -6.71 8.81
C ILE A 87 -4.52 -7.85 9.74
N GLU A 88 -3.89 -7.87 10.92
CA GLU A 88 -4.19 -8.82 11.98
C GLU A 88 -4.96 -8.11 13.10
N GLU A 89 -6.04 -8.70 13.54
CA GLU A 89 -6.77 -8.20 14.70
C GLU A 89 -5.97 -8.48 15.96
N ASP A 90 -5.85 -7.45 16.82
CA ASP A 90 -5.16 -7.55 18.11
C ASP A 90 -6.16 -7.39 19.27
N SER A 91 -6.95 -6.30 19.23
CA SER A 91 -8.01 -6.05 20.19
C SER A 91 -9.11 -5.23 19.50
N ASP A 92 -10.15 -4.85 20.23
CA ASP A 92 -11.21 -3.98 19.70
C ASP A 92 -10.71 -2.59 19.32
N HIS A 93 -9.54 -2.20 19.82
CA HIS A 93 -8.99 -0.85 19.67
C HIS A 93 -7.60 -0.82 19.05
N SER A 94 -7.05 -1.98 18.67
CA SER A 94 -5.73 -2.05 18.06
C SER A 94 -5.65 -3.20 17.07
N CYS A 95 -4.79 -3.03 16.08
CA CYS A 95 -4.52 -4.05 15.07
C CYS A 95 -3.06 -3.96 14.64
N VAL A 96 -2.61 -4.96 13.88
CA VAL A 96 -1.25 -5.00 13.36
C VAL A 96 -1.31 -4.93 11.84
N LEU A 97 -0.60 -3.97 11.28
CA LEU A 97 -0.43 -3.82 9.84
C LEU A 97 0.85 -4.52 9.42
N ASN A 98 0.72 -5.52 8.55
CA ASN A 98 1.85 -6.20 7.91
C ASN A 98 1.90 -5.75 6.45
N TRP A 99 3.00 -5.14 6.06
CA TRP A 99 3.18 -4.65 4.70
C TRP A 99 4.48 -5.22 4.14
N SER A 100 4.40 -6.00 3.07
CA SER A 100 5.59 -6.56 2.42
C SER A 100 5.60 -6.19 0.95
N THR A 101 6.79 -6.03 0.41
CA THR A 101 6.98 -5.73 -1.01
C THR A 101 8.16 -6.51 -1.54
N GLU A 102 7.95 -7.19 -2.67
CA GLU A 102 8.99 -7.79 -3.48
C GLU A 102 9.33 -6.82 -4.59
N ILE A 103 10.59 -6.54 -4.80
CA ILE A 103 11.03 -5.55 -5.80
C ILE A 103 12.30 -6.02 -6.51
N GLU A 104 12.34 -5.78 -7.82
CA GLU A 104 13.50 -6.02 -8.65
C GLU A 104 13.55 -4.94 -9.75
N PRO A 105 14.67 -4.25 -10.01
CA PRO A 105 15.98 -4.40 -9.37
C PRO A 105 16.04 -3.88 -7.92
N ASP A 106 17.00 -4.38 -7.16
CA ASP A 106 17.18 -4.06 -5.74
C ASP A 106 17.40 -2.56 -5.47
N ILE A 107 17.91 -1.83 -6.45
CA ILE A 107 18.21 -0.40 -6.31
C ILE A 107 16.98 0.44 -5.92
N PHE A 108 15.77 -0.04 -6.21
CA PHE A 108 14.54 0.68 -5.87
C PHE A 108 14.00 0.37 -4.47
N ALA A 109 14.62 -0.59 -3.78
CA ALA A 109 14.11 -1.06 -2.49
C ALA A 109 14.06 0.04 -1.43
N GLU A 110 15.11 0.86 -1.33
CA GLU A 110 15.15 1.91 -0.31
C GLU A 110 14.07 2.97 -0.52
N ALA A 111 13.85 3.41 -1.76
CA ALA A 111 12.80 4.39 -2.06
C ALA A 111 11.41 3.85 -1.73
N ILE A 112 11.17 2.57 -2.05
CA ILE A 112 9.90 1.92 -1.72
C ILE A 112 9.73 1.81 -0.21
N HIS A 113 10.76 1.44 0.52
CA HIS A 113 10.71 1.34 1.97
C HIS A 113 10.37 2.68 2.62
N GLN A 114 11.01 3.76 2.17
CA GLN A 114 10.69 5.11 2.65
C GLN A 114 9.24 5.48 2.32
N GLY A 115 8.75 5.12 1.14
CA GLY A 115 7.35 5.32 0.76
C GLY A 115 6.38 4.60 1.68
N ILE A 116 6.69 3.36 2.07
CA ILE A 116 5.89 2.59 3.03
C ILE A 116 5.83 3.30 4.38
N LEU A 117 6.96 3.76 4.90
CA LEU A 117 7.03 4.44 6.20
C LEU A 117 6.23 5.76 6.18
N ILE A 118 6.34 6.53 5.10
CA ILE A 118 5.57 7.77 4.92
C ILE A 118 4.07 7.47 4.87
N SER A 119 3.68 6.42 4.16
CA SER A 119 2.28 6.01 4.06
C SER A 119 1.71 5.54 5.40
N ILE A 120 2.49 4.82 6.19
CA ILE A 120 2.08 4.41 7.54
C ILE A 120 1.82 5.63 8.43
N GLU A 121 2.66 6.65 8.36
CA GLU A 121 2.43 7.89 9.09
C GLU A 121 1.18 8.63 8.59
N GLY A 122 0.91 8.59 7.28
CA GLY A 122 -0.33 9.11 6.70
C GLY A 122 -1.56 8.37 7.23
N ILE A 123 -1.51 7.06 7.34
CA ILE A 123 -2.60 6.25 7.92
C ILE A 123 -2.88 6.71 9.35
N LYS A 124 -1.85 6.85 10.17
CA LYS A 124 -2.00 7.28 11.57
C LYS A 124 -2.67 8.64 11.70
N LYS A 125 -2.50 9.51 10.72
CA LYS A 125 -3.13 10.83 10.72
C LYS A 125 -4.62 10.78 10.41
N VAL A 126 -5.04 9.91 9.50
CA VAL A 126 -6.46 9.86 9.07
C VAL A 126 -7.35 9.06 10.03
N ILE A 127 -6.79 8.22 10.87
CA ILE A 127 -7.57 7.44 11.86
C ILE A 127 -7.83 8.18 13.16
N LYS A 128 -7.25 9.33 13.38
CA LYS A 128 -7.43 10.13 14.58
C LYS A 128 -8.79 10.80 14.64
#